data_8ee176c9fc6bc90b9b04a54ffbd6de4e
#
_entry.id   8ee176c9fc6bc90b9b04a54ffbd6de4e
#
_cell.length_a   1.000
_cell.length_b   1.000
_cell.length_c   1.000
_cell.angle_alpha   90.00
_cell.angle_beta   90.00
_cell.angle_gamma   90.00
#
_symmetry.space_group_name_H-M   'P 1'
#
loop_
_entity.id
_entity.type
_entity.pdbx_description
1 polymer ?
#
loop_
_entity_poly.entity_id
_entity_poly.type
_entity_poly.pdbx_seq_one_letter_code
_entity_poly.pdbx_strand_id
1 'polypeptide(L)'
;TKILTSSWGGSRYLPNAFTEQGIYMLMTILKGDLAVKQSIDLVRTFKKMKDYILENRELIGKRELLQLSMETANNRIEISKINSDMISIEKQISDVVEGLKDVVTKSELADMMNSFISDDDEKWLMFNAKFSSADEVYESIYRQAKSSIYVVDNYIGLRTLVHLKNSPTGVNIILFSDNVGNNKLHNIEYTDFRKEYPTVKLSMKKTGGIFHDRFIVLDYGTADERVFLCGASSKDAGARITSIVEDYGTAKYNSVIAGLLKNSPLVLPK
;
A
#
# COMPACT_ATOMS: atom_id res chain seq x y z
N THR A 1 -10.42 3.67 -40.20
CA THR A 1 -10.31 3.56 -38.73
C THR A 1 -8.90 3.08 -38.41
N LYS A 2 -8.07 3.94 -37.82
CA LYS A 2 -6.71 3.57 -37.44
C LYS A 2 -6.80 2.93 -36.02
N ILE A 3 -6.58 1.63 -35.97
CA ILE A 3 -6.50 0.90 -34.71
C ILE A 3 -5.09 1.14 -34.13
N LEU A 4 -5.01 1.79 -32.99
CA LEU A 4 -3.77 1.93 -32.25
C LEU A 4 -3.54 0.65 -31.46
N THR A 5 -2.59 -0.17 -31.90
CA THR A 5 -2.12 -1.34 -31.15
C THR A 5 -0.89 -0.95 -30.34
N SER A 6 -0.87 -1.31 -29.05
CA SER A 6 0.32 -1.18 -28.22
C SER A 6 1.39 -2.15 -28.69
N SER A 7 2.63 -1.67 -28.82
CA SER A 7 3.79 -2.49 -29.21
C SER A 7 4.39 -3.35 -28.07
N TRP A 8 3.80 -3.32 -26.87
CA TRP A 8 4.26 -4.07 -25.69
C TRP A 8 3.20 -5.02 -25.17
N GLY A 9 3.37 -6.31 -25.42
CA GLY A 9 2.58 -7.40 -24.87
C GLY A 9 1.12 -7.40 -25.33
N GLY A 10 0.66 -8.44 -26.01
CA GLY A 10 -0.68 -8.51 -26.59
C GLY A 10 -1.77 -8.03 -25.63
N SER A 11 -2.60 -7.09 -26.11
CA SER A 11 -3.71 -6.57 -25.31
C SER A 11 -4.69 -7.69 -24.96
N ARG A 12 -4.95 -7.91 -23.69
CA ARG A 12 -5.96 -8.87 -23.20
C ARG A 12 -7.40 -8.44 -23.52
N TYR A 13 -7.58 -7.23 -24.05
CA TYR A 13 -8.87 -6.65 -24.39
C TYR A 13 -8.82 -6.10 -25.82
N LEU A 14 -9.94 -6.21 -26.52
CA LEU A 14 -10.11 -5.56 -27.83
C LEU A 14 -9.91 -4.05 -27.68
N PRO A 15 -9.20 -3.39 -28.61
CA PRO A 15 -9.03 -1.95 -28.56
C PRO A 15 -10.40 -1.26 -28.63
N ASN A 16 -10.61 -0.25 -27.81
CA ASN A 16 -11.82 0.56 -27.87
C ASN A 16 -11.81 1.37 -29.17
N ALA A 17 -12.91 1.28 -29.91
CA ALA A 17 -13.16 2.15 -31.06
C ALA A 17 -14.03 3.32 -30.60
N PHE A 18 -13.66 4.52 -30.95
CA PHE A 18 -14.44 5.71 -30.68
C PHE A 18 -15.31 6.04 -31.87
N THR A 19 -16.54 6.45 -31.64
CA THR A 19 -17.37 7.13 -32.65
C THR A 19 -16.76 8.49 -33.00
N GLU A 20 -17.16 9.09 -34.09
CA GLU A 20 -16.72 10.43 -34.45
C GLU A 20 -16.99 11.45 -33.33
N GLN A 21 -18.16 11.41 -32.72
CA GLN A 21 -18.51 12.22 -31.55
C GLN A 21 -17.62 11.92 -30.34
N GLY A 22 -17.31 10.64 -30.10
CA GLY A 22 -16.40 10.23 -29.06
C GLY A 22 -14.97 10.76 -29.22
N ILE A 23 -14.50 10.88 -30.49
CA ILE A 23 -13.20 11.49 -30.78
C ILE A 23 -13.23 12.99 -30.49
N TYR A 24 -14.31 13.69 -30.83
CA TYR A 24 -14.45 15.11 -30.52
C TYR A 24 -14.49 15.36 -29.00
N MET A 25 -15.22 14.56 -28.25
CA MET A 25 -15.22 14.62 -26.81
C MET A 25 -13.84 14.35 -26.20
N LEU A 26 -13.14 13.34 -26.70
CA LEU A 26 -11.79 13.02 -26.23
C LEU A 26 -10.81 14.17 -26.47
N MET A 27 -10.90 14.85 -27.61
CA MET A 27 -10.03 15.98 -27.93
C MET A 27 -10.28 17.21 -27.05
N THR A 28 -11.48 17.37 -26.48
CA THR A 28 -11.78 18.46 -25.52
C THR A 28 -11.28 18.19 -24.12
N ILE A 29 -11.07 16.92 -23.77
CA ILE A 29 -10.62 16.49 -22.44
C ILE A 29 -9.09 16.38 -22.37
N LEU A 30 -8.43 16.02 -23.46
CA LEU A 30 -6.99 15.86 -23.52
C LEU A 30 -6.28 17.22 -23.50
N LYS A 31 -5.54 17.48 -22.44
CA LYS A 31 -4.70 18.67 -22.25
C LYS A 31 -3.27 18.38 -22.69
N GLY A 32 -3.01 18.42 -23.96
CA GLY A 32 -1.65 18.25 -24.48
C GLY A 32 -1.51 19.00 -25.81
N ASP A 33 -0.29 19.43 -26.13
CA ASP A 33 0.01 20.18 -27.35
C ASP A 33 -0.53 19.50 -28.62
N LEU A 34 -0.50 18.16 -28.62
CA LEU A 34 -1.04 17.36 -29.74
C LEU A 34 -2.58 17.46 -29.83
N ALA A 35 -3.28 17.42 -28.69
CA ALA A 35 -4.74 17.52 -28.65
C ALA A 35 -5.21 18.92 -29.05
N VAL A 36 -4.54 19.95 -28.57
CA VAL A 36 -4.78 21.35 -28.98
C VAL A 36 -4.56 21.54 -30.46
N LYS A 37 -3.46 21.02 -31.02
CA LYS A 37 -3.18 21.07 -32.44
C LYS A 37 -4.26 20.39 -33.27
N GLN A 38 -4.69 19.19 -32.88
CA GLN A 38 -5.75 18.45 -33.55
C GLN A 38 -7.10 19.16 -33.48
N SER A 39 -7.43 19.77 -32.35
CA SER A 39 -8.65 20.58 -32.21
C SER A 39 -8.63 21.80 -33.12
N ILE A 40 -7.50 22.49 -33.23
CA ILE A 40 -7.32 23.64 -34.15
C ILE A 40 -7.46 23.19 -35.63
N ASP A 41 -6.86 22.06 -35.96
CA ASP A 41 -6.90 21.54 -37.34
C ASP A 41 -8.34 21.09 -37.73
N LEU A 42 -9.07 20.55 -36.75
CA LEU A 42 -10.49 20.23 -36.93
C LEU A 42 -11.32 21.48 -37.21
N VAL A 43 -11.19 22.52 -36.38
CA VAL A 43 -11.90 23.80 -36.58
C VAL A 43 -11.55 24.42 -37.94
N ARG A 44 -10.29 24.36 -38.33
CA ARG A 44 -9.84 24.82 -39.65
C ARG A 44 -10.47 24.03 -40.81
N THR A 45 -10.58 22.72 -40.66
CA THR A 45 -11.20 21.84 -41.66
C THR A 45 -12.68 22.14 -41.78
N PHE A 46 -13.39 22.32 -40.66
CA PHE A 46 -14.80 22.74 -40.70
C PHE A 46 -14.99 24.10 -41.39
N LYS A 47 -14.10 25.05 -41.13
CA LYS A 47 -14.14 26.35 -41.80
C LYS A 47 -13.96 26.19 -43.32
N LYS A 48 -12.96 25.41 -43.75
CA LYS A 48 -12.72 25.12 -45.17
C LYS A 48 -13.92 24.45 -45.86
N MET A 49 -14.54 23.47 -45.16
CA MET A 49 -15.75 22.81 -45.68
C MET A 49 -16.90 23.80 -45.79
N LYS A 50 -17.10 24.67 -44.84
CA LYS A 50 -18.14 25.70 -44.87
C LYS A 50 -17.89 26.67 -46.05
N ASP A 51 -16.65 27.13 -46.20
CA ASP A 51 -16.27 28.05 -47.25
C ASP A 51 -16.49 27.38 -48.63
N TYR A 52 -16.07 26.11 -48.79
CA TYR A 52 -16.30 25.32 -50.01
C TYR A 52 -17.80 25.15 -50.34
N ILE A 53 -18.64 24.89 -49.35
CA ILE A 53 -20.10 24.76 -49.49
C ILE A 53 -20.70 26.11 -49.95
N LEU A 54 -20.22 27.22 -49.39
CA LEU A 54 -20.68 28.56 -49.77
C LEU A 54 -20.29 28.93 -51.21
N GLU A 55 -19.06 28.57 -51.62
CA GLU A 55 -18.55 28.81 -52.96
C GLU A 55 -19.24 27.94 -54.01
N ASN A 56 -19.65 26.71 -53.66
CA ASN A 56 -20.29 25.78 -54.59
C ASN A 56 -21.82 25.66 -54.33
N ARG A 57 -22.41 26.69 -53.85
CA ARG A 57 -23.82 26.73 -53.40
C ARG A 57 -24.84 26.34 -54.49
N GLU A 58 -24.50 26.55 -55.76
CA GLU A 58 -25.35 26.18 -56.90
C GLU A 58 -25.29 24.67 -57.19
N LEU A 59 -24.22 23.98 -56.78
CA LEU A 59 -24.01 22.54 -56.98
C LEU A 59 -24.61 21.68 -55.91
N ILE A 60 -24.82 22.24 -54.70
CA ILE A 60 -25.42 21.54 -53.56
C ILE A 60 -26.89 21.90 -53.48
N GLY A 61 -27.77 20.92 -53.64
CA GLY A 61 -29.21 21.13 -53.56
C GLY A 61 -29.65 21.85 -52.27
N LYS A 62 -30.61 22.77 -52.38
CA LYS A 62 -31.11 23.56 -51.20
C LYS A 62 -31.43 22.72 -49.98
N ARG A 63 -31.87 21.47 -50.17
CA ARG A 63 -32.22 20.53 -49.11
C ARG A 63 -31.01 20.06 -48.32
N GLU A 64 -29.92 19.73 -49.00
CA GLU A 64 -28.66 19.28 -48.38
C GLU A 64 -27.97 20.42 -47.64
N LEU A 65 -28.04 21.64 -48.17
CA LEU A 65 -27.49 22.83 -47.52
C LEU A 65 -28.23 23.20 -46.23
N LEU A 66 -29.57 23.01 -46.24
CA LEU A 66 -30.41 23.23 -45.06
C LEU A 66 -30.11 22.19 -43.98
N GLN A 67 -29.96 20.92 -44.37
CA GLN A 67 -29.62 19.84 -43.45
C GLN A 67 -28.23 20.06 -42.80
N LEU A 68 -27.23 20.40 -43.60
CA LEU A 68 -25.88 20.69 -43.13
C LEU A 68 -25.84 21.93 -42.19
N SER A 69 -26.67 22.94 -42.50
CA SER A 69 -26.81 24.12 -41.66
C SER A 69 -27.43 23.78 -40.29
N MET A 70 -28.44 22.89 -40.29
CA MET A 70 -29.07 22.41 -39.06
C MET A 70 -28.09 21.56 -38.22
N GLU A 71 -27.34 20.64 -38.85
CA GLU A 71 -26.31 19.84 -38.17
C GLU A 71 -25.19 20.72 -37.60
N THR A 72 -24.76 21.75 -38.35
CA THR A 72 -23.75 22.70 -37.84
C THR A 72 -24.25 23.51 -36.65
N ALA A 73 -25.54 23.91 -36.67
CA ALA A 73 -26.15 24.62 -35.55
C ALA A 73 -26.26 23.72 -34.31
N ASN A 74 -26.67 22.46 -34.48
CA ASN A 74 -26.73 21.50 -33.38
C ASN A 74 -25.33 21.20 -32.80
N ASN A 75 -24.34 21.00 -33.64
CA ASN A 75 -22.97 20.79 -33.20
C ASN A 75 -22.43 22.00 -32.42
N ARG A 76 -22.80 23.22 -32.75
CA ARG A 76 -22.43 24.41 -31.99
C ARG A 76 -23.06 24.42 -30.59
N ILE A 77 -24.31 23.99 -30.45
CA ILE A 77 -25.02 23.89 -29.18
C ILE A 77 -24.35 22.82 -28.30
N GLU A 78 -24.04 21.66 -28.90
CA GLU A 78 -23.34 20.59 -28.19
C GLU A 78 -21.94 20.99 -27.77
N ILE A 79 -21.17 21.64 -28.61
CA ILE A 79 -19.83 22.17 -28.26
C ILE A 79 -19.92 23.18 -27.09
N SER A 80 -20.95 24.06 -27.15
CA SER A 80 -21.16 25.02 -26.05
C SER A 80 -21.48 24.34 -24.71
N LYS A 81 -22.28 23.26 -24.75
CA LYS A 81 -22.59 22.45 -23.57
C LYS A 81 -21.36 21.72 -23.05
N ILE A 82 -20.60 21.08 -23.93
CA ILE A 82 -19.34 20.39 -23.57
C ILE A 82 -18.34 21.36 -22.93
N ASN A 83 -18.20 22.56 -23.46
CA ASN A 83 -17.34 23.59 -22.87
C ASN A 83 -17.81 24.00 -21.46
N SER A 84 -19.11 24.11 -21.24
CA SER A 84 -19.67 24.40 -19.90
C SER A 84 -19.40 23.26 -18.92
N ASP A 85 -19.59 22.01 -19.36
CA ASP A 85 -19.33 20.83 -18.54
C ASP A 85 -17.83 20.70 -18.23
N MET A 86 -16.95 21.03 -19.18
CA MET A 86 -15.50 21.04 -18.99
C MET A 86 -15.05 22.06 -17.93
N ILE A 87 -15.61 23.27 -17.95
CA ILE A 87 -15.33 24.28 -16.93
C ILE A 87 -15.77 23.78 -15.54
N SER A 88 -16.92 23.10 -15.47
CA SER A 88 -17.40 22.51 -14.22
C SER A 88 -16.45 21.41 -13.68
N ILE A 89 -15.99 20.53 -14.57
CA ILE A 89 -15.04 19.46 -14.24
C ILE A 89 -13.67 20.05 -13.83
N GLU A 90 -13.18 21.07 -14.51
CA GLU A 90 -11.95 21.76 -14.13
C GLU A 90 -12.03 22.35 -12.72
N LYS A 91 -13.18 22.93 -12.37
CA LYS A 91 -13.42 23.42 -11.03
C LYS A 91 -13.41 22.28 -9.99
N GLN A 92 -14.12 21.18 -10.26
CA GLN A 92 -14.15 20.02 -9.37
C GLN A 92 -12.77 19.41 -9.17
N ILE A 93 -11.97 19.32 -10.25
CA ILE A 93 -10.57 18.84 -10.15
C ILE A 93 -9.73 19.80 -9.29
N SER A 94 -9.91 21.12 -9.48
CA SER A 94 -9.22 22.12 -8.67
C SER A 94 -9.57 21.98 -7.19
N ASP A 95 -10.86 21.82 -6.88
CA ASP A 95 -11.36 21.66 -5.51
C ASP A 95 -10.81 20.36 -4.87
N VAL A 96 -10.74 19.27 -5.64
CA VAL A 96 -10.11 17.99 -5.18
C VAL A 96 -8.62 18.15 -4.97
N VAL A 97 -7.90 18.80 -5.87
CA VAL A 97 -6.45 19.04 -5.74
C VAL A 97 -6.16 19.95 -4.54
N GLU A 98 -7.00 20.93 -4.29
CA GLU A 98 -6.87 21.79 -3.12
C GLU A 98 -7.15 21.04 -1.82
N GLY A 99 -8.18 20.19 -1.77
CA GLY A 99 -8.44 19.28 -0.64
C GLY A 99 -7.34 18.24 -0.41
N LEU A 100 -6.62 17.83 -1.46
CA LEU A 100 -5.48 16.93 -1.33
C LEU A 100 -4.22 17.60 -0.77
N LYS A 101 -4.13 18.93 -0.79
CA LYS A 101 -3.00 19.65 -0.17
C LYS A 101 -2.99 19.52 1.35
N ASP A 102 -4.15 19.31 1.94
CA ASP A 102 -4.29 19.10 3.39
C ASP A 102 -4.18 17.63 3.79
N VAL A 103 -4.02 16.73 2.81
CA VAL A 103 -3.81 15.30 3.07
C VAL A 103 -2.33 15.07 3.33
N VAL A 104 -2.03 14.66 4.56
CA VAL A 104 -0.68 14.30 4.97
C VAL A 104 -0.14 13.19 4.07
N THR A 105 0.97 13.45 3.40
CA THR A 105 1.66 12.43 2.60
C THR A 105 2.24 11.34 3.50
N LYS A 106 2.54 10.15 2.93
CA LYS A 106 3.19 9.08 3.69
C LYS A 106 4.53 9.52 4.32
N SER A 107 5.23 10.45 3.68
CA SER A 107 6.48 11.01 4.18
C SER A 107 6.23 11.94 5.36
N GLU A 108 5.28 12.86 5.23
CA GLU A 108 4.92 13.79 6.30
C GLU A 108 4.28 13.08 7.49
N LEU A 109 3.50 12.00 7.26
CA LEU A 109 2.98 11.17 8.34
C LEU A 109 4.12 10.51 9.12
N ALA A 110 5.15 10.02 8.43
CA ALA A 110 6.32 9.45 9.08
C ALA A 110 7.10 10.51 9.89
N ASP A 111 7.27 11.70 9.35
CA ASP A 111 7.94 12.82 10.03
C ASP A 111 7.10 13.34 11.22
N MET A 112 5.78 13.44 11.05
CA MET A 112 4.86 13.75 12.15
C MET A 112 4.92 12.68 13.25
N MET A 113 4.85 11.40 12.90
CA MET A 113 4.95 10.31 13.88
C MET A 113 6.30 10.37 14.61
N ASN A 114 7.40 10.64 13.92
CA ASN A 114 8.70 10.82 14.54
C ASN A 114 8.76 12.05 15.47
N SER A 115 8.03 13.13 15.17
CA SER A 115 7.98 14.32 16.02
C SER A 115 7.13 14.12 17.29
N PHE A 116 6.22 13.17 17.29
CA PHE A 116 5.45 12.76 18.48
C PHE A 116 6.21 11.77 19.39
N ILE A 117 7.32 11.23 18.89
CA ILE A 117 8.19 10.35 19.67
C ILE A 117 9.11 11.28 20.47
N SER A 118 8.82 11.46 21.76
CA SER A 118 9.77 12.09 22.67
C SER A 118 10.98 11.17 22.83
N ASP A 119 12.17 11.73 22.99
CA ASP A 119 13.43 10.98 23.16
C ASP A 119 13.40 9.97 24.35
N ASP A 120 12.43 10.11 25.25
CA ASP A 120 12.23 9.24 26.41
C ASP A 120 11.32 8.02 26.15
N ASP A 121 10.58 7.99 25.02
CA ASP A 121 9.72 6.88 24.67
C ASP A 121 10.43 5.97 23.65
N GLU A 122 10.82 4.76 24.02
CA GLU A 122 11.39 3.76 23.09
C GLU A 122 10.33 3.28 22.09
N LYS A 123 10.12 4.07 21.05
CA LYS A 123 9.22 3.78 19.92
C LYS A 123 10.04 3.67 18.65
N TRP A 124 9.82 2.61 17.91
CA TRP A 124 10.50 2.40 16.64
C TRP A 124 9.49 2.41 15.50
N LEU A 125 9.71 3.29 14.53
CA LEU A 125 8.98 3.31 13.26
C LEU A 125 9.81 2.63 12.18
N MET A 126 9.29 1.55 11.62
CA MET A 126 9.93 0.79 10.54
C MET A 126 9.31 1.16 9.21
N PHE A 127 10.14 1.54 8.24
CA PHE A 127 9.69 1.98 6.92
C PHE A 127 9.59 0.84 5.91
N ASN A 128 8.77 1.07 4.87
CA ASN A 128 8.60 0.13 3.76
C ASN A 128 9.93 -0.14 3.04
N ALA A 129 10.19 -1.41 2.73
CA ALA A 129 11.42 -1.90 2.09
C ALA A 129 12.73 -1.59 2.85
N LYS A 130 12.65 -1.38 4.17
CA LYS A 130 13.81 -1.18 5.07
C LYS A 130 14.01 -2.40 5.98
N PHE A 131 14.29 -3.55 5.37
CA PHE A 131 14.38 -4.83 6.08
C PHE A 131 15.50 -4.87 7.11
N SER A 132 16.71 -4.39 6.78
CA SER A 132 17.85 -4.39 7.71
C SER A 132 17.60 -3.53 8.94
N SER A 133 17.01 -2.33 8.75
CA SER A 133 16.65 -1.47 9.89
C SER A 133 15.61 -2.11 10.79
N ALA A 134 14.65 -2.85 10.22
CA ALA A 134 13.66 -3.59 11.01
C ALA A 134 14.30 -4.76 11.78
N ASP A 135 15.26 -5.47 11.18
CA ASP A 135 16.01 -6.53 11.87
C ASP A 135 16.78 -5.97 13.07
N GLU A 136 17.46 -4.84 12.90
CA GLU A 136 18.20 -4.16 13.97
C GLU A 136 17.30 -3.78 15.15
N VAL A 137 16.06 -3.31 14.88
CA VAL A 137 15.09 -2.97 15.93
C VAL A 137 14.72 -4.21 16.75
N TYR A 138 14.31 -5.32 16.11
CA TYR A 138 13.98 -6.54 16.83
C TYR A 138 15.17 -7.08 17.62
N GLU A 139 16.36 -7.10 17.02
CA GLU A 139 17.58 -7.54 17.70
C GLU A 139 17.93 -6.63 18.88
N SER A 140 17.75 -5.31 18.77
CA SER A 140 18.02 -4.36 19.86
C SER A 140 17.09 -4.61 21.05
N ILE A 141 15.82 -4.89 20.80
CA ILE A 141 14.85 -5.23 21.85
C ILE A 141 15.28 -6.54 22.54
N TYR A 142 15.55 -7.60 21.78
CA TYR A 142 15.90 -8.89 22.38
C TYR A 142 17.21 -8.86 23.17
N ARG A 143 18.19 -8.04 22.79
CA ARG A 143 19.45 -7.86 23.53
C ARG A 143 19.26 -7.26 24.93
N GLN A 144 18.14 -6.60 25.19
CA GLN A 144 17.86 -5.98 26.49
C GLN A 144 17.38 -6.99 27.54
N ALA A 145 16.98 -8.20 27.13
CA ALA A 145 16.49 -9.23 28.03
C ALA A 145 17.57 -9.72 29.00
N LYS A 146 17.21 -9.88 30.26
CA LYS A 146 18.08 -10.37 31.32
C LYS A 146 17.78 -11.82 31.71
N SER A 147 16.51 -12.24 31.63
CA SER A 147 16.04 -13.55 32.09
C SER A 147 15.15 -14.29 31.11
N SER A 148 14.23 -13.60 30.43
CA SER A 148 13.30 -14.23 29.52
C SER A 148 12.89 -13.33 28.36
N ILE A 149 12.56 -13.97 27.22
CA ILE A 149 11.94 -13.35 26.05
C ILE A 149 10.72 -14.17 25.69
N TYR A 150 9.53 -13.59 25.77
CA TYR A 150 8.28 -14.20 25.33
C TYR A 150 7.76 -13.42 24.14
N VAL A 151 7.58 -14.11 23.01
CA VAL A 151 7.08 -13.52 21.77
C VAL A 151 5.73 -14.14 21.46
N VAL A 152 4.69 -13.31 21.38
CA VAL A 152 3.35 -13.72 20.95
C VAL A 152 3.13 -13.23 19.53
N ASP A 153 3.18 -14.16 18.57
CA ASP A 153 3.01 -13.85 17.16
C ASP A 153 2.54 -15.11 16.40
N ASN A 154 1.34 -15.08 15.84
CA ASN A 154 0.81 -16.22 15.08
C ASN A 154 1.49 -16.43 13.72
N TYR A 155 2.30 -15.49 13.25
CA TYR A 155 2.94 -15.48 11.94
C TYR A 155 4.46 -15.55 12.07
N ILE A 156 5.00 -16.68 12.50
CA ILE A 156 6.45 -16.90 12.62
C ILE A 156 7.07 -17.51 11.36
N GLY A 157 8.34 -17.30 11.17
CA GLY A 157 9.13 -17.86 10.06
C GLY A 157 10.61 -17.91 10.39
N LEU A 158 11.45 -18.31 9.42
CA LEU A 158 12.90 -18.40 9.62
C LEU A 158 13.50 -17.07 10.12
N ARG A 159 13.05 -15.93 9.58
CA ARG A 159 13.53 -14.61 10.00
C ARG A 159 13.24 -14.32 11.48
N THR A 160 12.14 -14.83 12.02
CA THR A 160 11.85 -14.74 13.47
C THR A 160 12.95 -15.42 14.30
N LEU A 161 13.45 -16.58 13.84
CA LEU A 161 14.57 -17.26 14.51
C LEU A 161 15.88 -16.47 14.38
N VAL A 162 16.13 -15.92 13.18
CA VAL A 162 17.35 -15.12 12.90
C VAL A 162 17.42 -13.91 13.85
N HIS A 163 16.32 -13.24 14.14
CA HIS A 163 16.31 -12.14 15.11
C HIS A 163 16.68 -12.61 16.54
N LEU A 164 16.32 -13.83 16.90
CA LEU A 164 16.55 -14.37 18.22
C LEU A 164 17.97 -14.93 18.42
N LYS A 165 18.75 -15.12 17.36
CA LYS A 165 20.11 -15.70 17.45
C LYS A 165 21.07 -14.91 18.33
N ASN A 166 20.88 -13.58 18.38
CA ASN A 166 21.72 -12.66 19.15
C ASN A 166 21.15 -12.33 20.54
N SER A 167 20.17 -13.10 21.03
CA SER A 167 19.67 -12.98 22.39
C SER A 167 20.75 -13.28 23.44
N PRO A 168 20.74 -12.64 24.61
CA PRO A 168 21.75 -12.86 25.62
C PRO A 168 21.82 -14.33 26.07
N THR A 169 23.01 -14.83 26.32
CA THR A 169 23.21 -16.22 26.77
C THR A 169 22.52 -16.47 28.10
N GLY A 170 21.80 -17.58 28.18
CA GLY A 170 21.10 -17.99 29.39
C GLY A 170 19.65 -17.53 29.48
N VAL A 171 19.23 -16.57 28.65
CA VAL A 171 17.83 -16.12 28.58
C VAL A 171 16.93 -17.25 28.08
N ASN A 172 15.77 -17.43 28.73
CA ASN A 172 14.77 -18.41 28.33
C ASN A 172 13.80 -17.80 27.29
N ILE A 173 13.73 -18.39 26.10
CA ILE A 173 12.93 -17.86 25.00
C ILE A 173 11.72 -18.77 24.75
N ILE A 174 10.53 -18.19 24.74
CA ILE A 174 9.30 -18.89 24.35
C ILE A 174 8.60 -18.13 23.21
N LEU A 175 8.42 -18.81 22.07
CA LEU A 175 7.54 -18.33 21.00
C LEU A 175 6.14 -18.92 21.18
N PHE A 176 5.17 -18.06 21.39
CA PHE A 176 3.75 -18.41 21.38
C PHE A 176 3.19 -18.14 19.99
N SER A 177 2.81 -19.19 19.29
CA SER A 177 2.35 -19.09 17.88
C SER A 177 1.46 -20.26 17.52
N ASP A 178 0.52 -20.04 16.62
CA ASP A 178 -0.16 -21.12 15.89
C ASP A 178 0.46 -21.36 14.50
N ASN A 179 1.53 -20.62 14.17
CA ASN A 179 2.33 -20.77 12.96
C ASN A 179 1.48 -20.76 11.68
N VAL A 180 0.63 -19.76 11.53
CA VAL A 180 -0.32 -19.62 10.41
C VAL A 180 0.25 -18.75 9.27
N GLY A 181 -0.43 -18.77 8.13
CA GLY A 181 -0.12 -17.94 6.98
C GLY A 181 0.93 -18.54 6.03
N ASN A 182 1.39 -17.71 5.08
CA ASN A 182 2.41 -18.08 4.11
C ASN A 182 3.82 -17.97 4.73
N ASN A 183 4.78 -18.73 4.18
CA ASN A 183 6.18 -18.76 4.66
C ASN A 183 6.27 -19.02 6.16
N LYS A 184 5.44 -19.94 6.65
CA LYS A 184 5.45 -20.38 8.05
C LYS A 184 6.71 -21.15 8.38
N LEU A 185 7.09 -21.18 9.65
CA LEU A 185 8.25 -21.90 10.12
C LEU A 185 8.08 -23.42 9.97
N HIS A 186 9.08 -24.09 9.42
CA HIS A 186 9.12 -25.54 9.28
C HIS A 186 10.07 -26.17 10.30
N ASN A 187 9.81 -27.47 10.59
CA ASN A 187 10.62 -28.20 11.56
C ASN A 187 12.10 -28.32 11.18
N ILE A 188 12.39 -28.37 9.88
CA ILE A 188 13.77 -28.43 9.40
C ILE A 188 14.53 -27.15 9.74
N GLU A 189 13.94 -25.99 9.50
CA GLU A 189 14.53 -24.68 9.78
C GLU A 189 14.81 -24.51 11.29
N TYR A 190 13.87 -24.95 12.11
CA TYR A 190 14.04 -24.93 13.57
C TYR A 190 15.13 -25.88 14.06
N THR A 191 15.22 -27.08 13.45
CA THR A 191 16.24 -28.08 13.79
C THR A 191 17.63 -27.58 13.42
N ASP A 192 17.76 -26.96 12.24
CA ASP A 192 19.05 -26.42 11.79
C ASP A 192 19.46 -25.20 12.62
N PHE A 193 18.52 -24.32 12.96
CA PHE A 193 18.76 -23.21 13.88
C PHE A 193 19.28 -23.71 15.25
N ARG A 194 18.68 -24.73 15.82
CA ARG A 194 19.13 -25.30 17.11
C ARG A 194 20.52 -25.93 17.06
N LYS A 195 20.91 -26.49 15.91
CA LYS A 195 22.26 -27.03 15.72
C LYS A 195 23.30 -25.90 15.61
N GLU A 196 22.93 -24.84 14.88
CA GLU A 196 23.83 -23.71 14.64
C GLU A 196 23.96 -22.81 15.88
N TYR A 197 22.87 -22.63 16.65
CA TYR A 197 22.81 -21.79 17.86
C TYR A 197 22.43 -22.57 19.11
N PRO A 198 23.25 -23.51 19.58
CA PRO A 198 22.90 -24.40 20.68
C PRO A 198 22.77 -23.70 22.04
N THR A 199 23.33 -22.50 22.19
CA THR A 199 23.21 -21.67 23.41
C THR A 199 21.88 -20.96 23.55
N VAL A 200 21.10 -20.83 22.46
CA VAL A 200 19.79 -20.20 22.45
C VAL A 200 18.75 -21.18 23.01
N LYS A 201 18.23 -20.89 24.20
CA LYS A 201 17.24 -21.74 24.87
C LYS A 201 15.83 -21.37 24.37
N LEU A 202 15.46 -21.90 23.19
CA LEU A 202 14.20 -21.63 22.54
C LEU A 202 13.21 -22.80 22.64
N SER A 203 12.00 -22.51 23.09
CA SER A 203 10.83 -23.41 23.03
C SER A 203 9.64 -22.74 22.36
N MET A 204 8.66 -23.54 21.95
CA MET A 204 7.48 -23.04 21.25
C MET A 204 6.21 -23.60 21.85
N LYS A 205 5.18 -22.76 21.99
CA LYS A 205 3.85 -23.14 22.47
C LYS A 205 2.77 -22.55 21.58
N LYS A 206 1.60 -23.18 21.57
CA LYS A 206 0.44 -22.68 20.84
C LYS A 206 -0.14 -21.43 21.50
N THR A 207 -0.68 -20.51 20.67
CA THR A 207 -1.51 -19.39 21.17
C THR A 207 -2.97 -19.79 21.38
N GLY A 208 -3.46 -20.83 20.68
CA GLY A 208 -4.85 -21.27 20.76
C GLY A 208 -5.83 -20.44 19.91
N GLY A 209 -5.34 -19.73 18.89
CA GLY A 209 -6.19 -19.05 17.91
C GLY A 209 -6.88 -17.76 18.38
N ILE A 210 -6.54 -17.26 19.58
CA ILE A 210 -7.27 -16.13 20.20
C ILE A 210 -6.56 -14.77 20.05
N PHE A 211 -5.35 -14.75 19.47
CA PHE A 211 -4.55 -13.53 19.37
C PHE A 211 -4.53 -12.99 17.94
N HIS A 212 -4.88 -11.72 17.80
CA HIS A 212 -4.62 -10.91 16.60
C HIS A 212 -3.42 -9.99 16.80
N ASP A 213 -3.22 -9.52 18.01
CA ASP A 213 -2.13 -8.61 18.34
C ASP A 213 -0.82 -9.38 18.52
N ARG A 214 0.27 -8.69 18.29
CA ARG A 214 1.63 -9.20 18.44
C ARG A 214 2.34 -8.38 19.48
N PHE A 215 3.01 -9.07 20.40
CA PHE A 215 3.79 -8.39 21.42
C PHE A 215 4.96 -9.23 21.89
N ILE A 216 5.95 -8.54 22.43
CA ILE A 216 7.14 -9.13 23.04
C ILE A 216 7.10 -8.76 24.52
N VAL A 217 7.36 -9.73 25.39
CA VAL A 217 7.53 -9.51 26.81
C VAL A 217 8.94 -9.92 27.19
N LEU A 218 9.71 -8.99 27.72
CA LEU A 218 11.01 -9.24 28.30
C LEU A 218 10.86 -9.41 29.81
N ASP A 219 11.64 -10.31 30.36
CA ASP A 219 11.85 -10.50 31.83
C ASP A 219 10.56 -10.66 32.62
N TYR A 220 9.61 -11.43 32.05
CA TYR A 220 8.28 -11.67 32.61
C TYR A 220 8.33 -12.04 34.10
N GLY A 221 7.52 -11.36 34.92
CA GLY A 221 7.38 -11.59 36.35
C GLY A 221 8.53 -11.04 37.18
N THR A 222 9.40 -10.23 36.64
CA THR A 222 10.49 -9.54 37.34
C THR A 222 10.24 -8.04 37.46
N ALA A 223 11.09 -7.33 38.18
CA ALA A 223 11.06 -5.87 38.27
C ALA A 223 11.51 -5.19 36.96
N ASP A 224 12.20 -5.93 36.11
CA ASP A 224 12.68 -5.46 34.78
C ASP A 224 11.70 -5.82 33.65
N GLU A 225 10.46 -6.22 33.95
CA GLU A 225 9.46 -6.61 32.95
C GLU A 225 9.12 -5.44 32.00
N ARG A 226 9.25 -5.70 30.72
CA ARG A 226 8.90 -4.74 29.65
C ARG A 226 8.05 -5.42 28.59
N VAL A 227 7.12 -4.67 28.01
CA VAL A 227 6.21 -5.14 26.97
C VAL A 227 6.30 -4.24 25.74
N PHE A 228 6.45 -4.85 24.57
CA PHE A 228 6.53 -4.15 23.30
C PHE A 228 5.40 -4.62 22.37
N LEU A 229 4.56 -3.70 21.94
CA LEU A 229 3.50 -3.95 20.95
C LEU A 229 4.07 -3.86 19.55
N CYS A 230 3.85 -4.89 18.75
CA CYS A 230 4.39 -5.00 17.40
C CYS A 230 3.27 -4.87 16.35
N GLY A 231 3.31 -3.85 15.53
CA GLY A 231 2.33 -3.63 14.46
C GLY A 231 2.43 -4.64 13.31
N ALA A 232 3.60 -5.28 13.13
CA ALA A 232 3.80 -6.35 12.16
C ALA A 232 4.46 -7.57 12.79
N SER A 233 4.33 -8.73 12.12
CA SER A 233 5.10 -9.92 12.46
C SER A 233 6.60 -9.69 12.21
N SER A 234 7.45 -10.24 13.06
CA SER A 234 8.89 -10.13 12.91
C SER A 234 9.40 -10.69 11.58
N LYS A 235 8.77 -11.75 11.04
CA LYS A 235 9.12 -12.30 9.72
C LYS A 235 8.84 -11.35 8.56
N ASP A 236 7.84 -10.46 8.70
CA ASP A 236 7.40 -9.52 7.68
C ASP A 236 7.85 -8.07 7.98
N ALA A 237 8.64 -7.87 9.03
CA ALA A 237 9.13 -6.57 9.45
C ALA A 237 9.93 -5.88 8.35
N GLY A 238 9.65 -4.58 8.14
CA GLY A 238 10.25 -3.79 7.06
C GLY A 238 9.60 -3.97 5.69
N ALA A 239 8.67 -4.92 5.51
CA ALA A 239 7.92 -5.06 4.25
C ALA A 239 6.88 -3.96 4.05
N ARG A 240 6.39 -3.37 5.14
CA ARG A 240 5.44 -2.24 5.17
C ARG A 240 5.79 -1.31 6.32
N ILE A 241 5.25 -0.10 6.28
CA ILE A 241 5.37 0.84 7.40
C ILE A 241 4.64 0.23 8.60
N THR A 242 5.35 0.10 9.71
CA THR A 242 4.84 -0.43 10.96
C THR A 242 5.62 0.16 12.13
N SER A 243 5.10 0.04 13.34
CA SER A 243 5.77 0.52 14.55
C SER A 243 5.91 -0.58 15.59
N ILE A 244 6.90 -0.45 16.46
CA ILE A 244 6.97 -1.13 17.75
C ILE A 244 6.90 -0.04 18.82
N VAL A 245 6.08 -0.25 19.82
CA VAL A 245 5.86 0.71 20.91
C VAL A 245 5.96 0.00 22.21
N GLU A 246 6.74 0.52 23.16
CA GLU A 246 6.76 0.02 24.52
C GLU A 246 5.46 0.37 25.25
N ASP A 247 4.89 -0.60 25.94
CA ASP A 247 3.71 -0.44 26.77
C ASP A 247 4.08 -0.55 28.25
N TYR A 248 4.08 0.55 28.93
CA TYR A 248 4.45 0.63 30.36
C TYR A 248 3.40 0.03 31.30
N GLY A 249 2.19 -0.27 30.80
CA GLY A 249 1.13 -0.92 31.56
C GLY A 249 1.27 -2.45 31.59
N THR A 250 2.44 -2.98 31.97
CA THR A 250 2.79 -4.41 31.86
C THR A 250 1.85 -5.36 32.60
N ALA A 251 1.31 -4.94 33.75
CA ALA A 251 0.46 -5.77 34.61
C ALA A 251 -0.77 -6.38 33.90
N LYS A 252 -1.30 -5.71 32.88
CA LYS A 252 -2.46 -6.23 32.10
C LYS A 252 -2.14 -7.47 31.27
N TYR A 253 -0.85 -7.72 30.99
CA TYR A 253 -0.40 -8.90 30.23
C TYR A 253 -0.17 -10.13 31.10
N ASN A 254 -0.06 -9.98 32.45
CA ASN A 254 0.29 -11.06 33.36
C ASN A 254 -0.67 -12.25 33.26
N SER A 255 -1.98 -12.00 33.27
CA SER A 255 -2.99 -13.07 33.16
C SER A 255 -2.94 -13.77 31.78
N VAL A 256 -2.66 -13.01 30.73
CA VAL A 256 -2.54 -13.49 29.37
C VAL A 256 -1.33 -14.42 29.25
N ILE A 257 -0.16 -13.97 29.68
CA ILE A 257 1.08 -14.78 29.66
C ILE A 257 0.96 -16.01 30.55
N ALA A 258 0.39 -15.88 31.76
CA ALA A 258 0.15 -17.02 32.62
C ALA A 258 -0.75 -18.08 32.03
N GLY A 259 -1.73 -17.66 31.18
CA GLY A 259 -2.56 -18.55 30.38
C GLY A 259 -1.75 -19.25 29.28
N LEU A 260 -1.01 -18.48 28.50
CA LEU A 260 -0.19 -18.99 27.37
C LEU A 260 0.88 -20.00 27.84
N LEU A 261 1.47 -19.79 29.02
CA LEU A 261 2.45 -20.71 29.60
C LEU A 261 1.90 -22.12 29.86
N LYS A 262 0.58 -22.26 30.02
CA LYS A 262 -0.10 -23.56 30.22
C LYS A 262 -0.42 -24.27 28.89
N ASN A 263 -0.33 -23.59 27.76
CA ASN A 263 -0.67 -24.16 26.48
C ASN A 263 0.30 -25.27 26.04
N SER A 264 -0.20 -26.17 25.19
CA SER A 264 0.57 -27.27 24.64
C SER A 264 1.73 -26.79 23.75
N PRO A 265 2.80 -27.57 23.64
CA PRO A 265 3.88 -27.28 22.68
C PRO A 265 3.35 -27.15 21.26
N LEU A 266 3.96 -26.23 20.49
CA LEU A 266 3.70 -26.10 19.08
C LEU A 266 4.44 -27.21 18.32
N VAL A 267 3.69 -27.91 17.44
CA VAL A 267 4.28 -28.88 16.51
C VAL A 267 4.42 -28.19 15.16
N LEU A 268 5.65 -28.10 14.69
CA LEU A 268 5.96 -27.50 13.39
C LEU A 268 5.67 -28.48 12.24
N PRO A 269 5.25 -27.99 11.07
CA PRO A 269 5.12 -28.79 9.88
C PRO A 269 6.50 -29.33 9.44
N LYS A 270 6.47 -30.49 8.75
CA LYS A 270 7.68 -31.13 8.22
C LYS A 270 8.34 -30.29 7.12
#